data_ddf1c2cc00b8aab652ca02fb35672097
#
_entry.id   ddf1c2cc00b8aab652ca02fb35672097
#
_cell.length_a   1.000
_cell.length_b   1.000
_cell.length_c   1.000
_cell.angle_alpha   90.00
_cell.angle_beta   90.00
_cell.angle_gamma   90.00
#
_symmetry.space_group_name_H-M   'P 1'
#
loop_
_entity.id
_entity.type
_entity.pdbx_description
1 polymer ?
#
loop_
_entity_poly.entity_id
_entity_poly.type
_entity_poly.pdbx_seq_one_letter_code
_entity_poly.pdbx_strand_id
1 'polypeptide(L)'
;THAAFYAGWPKAWAAFRMAKEVWAADDAADARAQHQNEMVFPIGAPNDAFAKYFIGQSYLAPLSTEQVGVYNVTFEPGCRNNWHIHHAKSGGGQILVCVAGRGFYQEWGKPAQELRPGDVVNIAPGVKHWHGAAPASASRVGGSGRGDLQRVVGACG
;
A
#
# COMPACT_ATOMS: atom_id res chain seq x y z
N THR A 1 -31.46 37.50 21.03
CA THR A 1 -31.12 36.16 21.57
C THR A 1 -30.77 35.14 20.50
N HIS A 2 -30.94 35.43 19.19
CA HIS A 2 -30.46 34.53 18.12
C HIS A 2 -28.95 34.59 17.88
N ALA A 3 -28.30 35.71 18.18
CA ALA A 3 -26.84 35.85 17.99
C ALA A 3 -26.01 34.97 18.91
N ALA A 4 -26.48 34.62 20.11
CA ALA A 4 -25.77 33.75 21.03
C ALA A 4 -25.73 32.27 20.61
N PHE A 5 -26.72 31.84 19.83
CA PHE A 5 -26.81 30.46 19.33
C PHE A 5 -25.77 30.16 18.26
N TYR A 6 -25.41 31.16 17.45
CA TYR A 6 -24.41 30.99 16.37
C TYR A 6 -22.95 31.16 16.84
N ALA A 7 -22.69 31.78 17.99
CA ALA A 7 -21.34 32.02 18.48
C ALA A 7 -20.61 30.75 18.93
N GLY A 8 -21.33 29.68 19.25
CA GLY A 8 -20.77 28.37 19.63
C GLY A 8 -20.49 27.40 18.48
N TRP A 9 -21.04 27.63 17.30
CA TRP A 9 -20.98 26.72 16.16
C TRP A 9 -19.56 26.46 15.63
N PRO A 10 -18.68 27.44 15.49
CA PRO A 10 -17.32 27.19 15.01
C PRO A 10 -16.53 26.23 15.92
N LYS A 11 -16.74 26.31 17.24
CA LYS A 11 -16.07 25.42 18.20
C LYS A 11 -16.65 24.01 18.18
N ALA A 12 -17.96 23.87 18.04
CA ALA A 12 -18.63 22.58 17.89
C ALA A 12 -18.22 21.86 16.59
N TRP A 13 -18.11 22.59 15.48
CA TRP A 13 -17.61 22.04 14.22
C TRP A 13 -16.14 21.64 14.25
N ALA A 14 -15.28 22.40 14.96
CA ALA A 14 -13.88 22.05 15.14
C ALA A 14 -13.74 20.76 15.98
N ALA A 15 -14.49 20.64 17.08
CA ALA A 15 -14.52 19.45 17.92
C ALA A 15 -15.04 18.21 17.15
N PHE A 16 -16.06 18.39 16.31
CA PHE A 16 -16.61 17.31 15.50
C PHE A 16 -15.63 16.84 14.40
N ARG A 17 -14.88 17.76 13.77
CA ARG A 17 -13.80 17.41 12.83
C ARG A 17 -12.70 16.64 13.49
N MET A 18 -12.20 17.12 14.64
CA MET A 18 -11.17 16.45 15.41
C MET A 18 -11.61 15.04 15.84
N ALA A 19 -12.84 14.87 16.31
CA ALA A 19 -13.38 13.56 16.66
C ALA A 19 -13.42 12.62 15.46
N LYS A 20 -13.82 13.12 14.29
CA LYS A 20 -13.84 12.34 13.04
C LYS A 20 -12.44 11.91 12.58
N GLU A 21 -11.44 12.79 12.73
CA GLU A 21 -10.05 12.50 12.39
C GLU A 21 -9.44 11.47 13.36
N VAL A 22 -9.74 11.58 14.66
CA VAL A 22 -9.31 10.61 15.68
C VAL A 22 -9.94 9.25 15.43
N TRP A 23 -11.25 9.17 15.18
CA TRP A 23 -11.92 7.89 14.89
C TRP A 23 -11.42 7.26 13.59
N ALA A 24 -11.18 8.04 12.56
CA ALA A 24 -10.61 7.52 11.31
C ALA A 24 -9.18 6.98 11.51
N ALA A 25 -8.39 7.59 12.40
CA ALA A 25 -7.06 7.11 12.75
C ALA A 25 -7.11 5.82 13.58
N ASP A 26 -8.05 5.72 14.53
CA ASP A 26 -8.26 4.52 15.34
C ASP A 26 -8.77 3.35 14.48
N ASP A 27 -9.74 3.59 13.59
CA ASP A 27 -10.24 2.59 12.64
C ASP A 27 -9.13 2.08 11.71
N ALA A 28 -8.24 2.96 11.27
CA ALA A 28 -7.10 2.59 10.43
C ALA A 28 -6.05 1.79 11.22
N ALA A 29 -5.82 2.12 12.48
CA ALA A 29 -4.93 1.39 13.37
C ALA A 29 -5.46 -0.02 13.66
N ASP A 30 -6.76 -0.14 13.95
CA ASP A 30 -7.42 -1.43 14.20
C ASP A 30 -7.43 -2.31 12.95
N ALA A 31 -7.72 -1.74 11.77
CA ALA A 31 -7.66 -2.45 10.51
C ALA A 31 -6.24 -2.95 10.21
N ARG A 32 -5.22 -2.15 10.54
CA ARG A 32 -3.81 -2.52 10.39
C ARG A 32 -3.41 -3.63 11.35
N ALA A 33 -3.86 -3.56 12.61
CA ALA A 33 -3.59 -4.59 13.62
C ALA A 33 -4.25 -5.93 13.25
N GLN A 34 -5.51 -5.92 12.81
CA GLN A 34 -6.19 -7.12 12.31
C GLN A 34 -5.46 -7.73 11.12
N HIS A 35 -5.09 -6.89 10.15
CA HIS A 35 -4.37 -7.33 8.97
C HIS A 35 -2.98 -7.90 9.31
N GLN A 36 -2.31 -7.35 10.33
CA GLN A 36 -1.05 -7.90 10.82
C GLN A 36 -1.21 -9.31 11.40
N ASN A 37 -2.31 -9.57 12.11
CA ASN A 37 -2.56 -10.87 12.74
C ASN A 37 -2.94 -11.97 11.72
N GLU A 38 -3.46 -11.58 10.56
CA GLU A 38 -3.84 -12.51 9.49
C GLU A 38 -2.68 -12.84 8.53
N MET A 39 -1.55 -12.17 8.68
CA MET A 39 -0.46 -12.24 7.70
C MET A 39 0.75 -13.02 8.19
N VAL A 40 1.32 -13.83 7.31
CA VAL A 40 2.55 -14.60 7.55
C VAL A 40 3.76 -13.68 7.77
N PHE A 41 3.83 -12.54 7.07
CA PHE A 41 4.96 -11.61 7.13
C PHE A 41 4.57 -10.29 7.82
N PRO A 42 5.51 -9.66 8.55
CA PRO A 42 5.23 -8.37 9.19
C PRO A 42 4.96 -7.27 8.16
N ILE A 43 4.15 -6.26 8.53
CA ILE A 43 3.93 -5.07 7.69
C ILE A 43 5.24 -4.33 7.45
N GLY A 44 6.07 -4.24 8.46
CA GLY A 44 7.32 -3.50 8.42
C GLY A 44 7.18 -2.05 8.90
N ALA A 45 8.30 -1.34 8.84
CA ALA A 45 8.36 0.09 9.16
C ALA A 45 7.88 0.94 7.97
N PRO A 46 7.46 2.20 8.20
CA PRO A 46 7.24 3.16 7.12
C PRO A 46 8.45 3.21 6.17
N ASN A 47 8.18 3.17 4.87
CA ASN A 47 9.21 3.07 3.84
C ASN A 47 9.80 4.46 3.47
N ASP A 48 10.16 5.25 4.49
CA ASP A 48 10.57 6.65 4.34
C ASP A 48 11.86 6.80 3.53
N ALA A 49 12.81 5.89 3.71
CA ALA A 49 14.08 5.91 2.99
C ALA A 49 13.92 5.84 1.46
N PHE A 50 12.85 5.19 0.99
CA PHE A 50 12.54 5.01 -0.42
C PHE A 50 11.28 5.78 -0.86
N ALA A 51 10.70 6.62 -0.01
CA ALA A 51 9.43 7.33 -0.27
C ALA A 51 9.41 8.08 -1.62
N LYS A 52 10.56 8.64 -2.05
CA LYS A 52 10.69 9.33 -3.35
C LYS A 52 10.39 8.45 -4.57
N TYR A 53 10.43 7.14 -4.42
CA TYR A 53 10.14 6.18 -5.48
C TYR A 53 8.69 5.71 -5.49
N PHE A 54 7.86 6.19 -4.56
CA PHE A 54 6.47 5.79 -4.38
C PHE A 54 5.52 6.98 -4.50
N ILE A 55 4.29 6.70 -4.85
CA ILE A 55 3.14 7.59 -4.75
C ILE A 55 2.22 6.98 -3.70
N GLY A 56 1.98 7.69 -2.60
CA GLY A 56 1.24 7.19 -1.45
C GLY A 56 2.13 6.51 -0.40
N GLN A 57 1.52 5.97 0.64
CA GLN A 57 2.23 5.37 1.77
C GLN A 57 2.50 3.89 1.53
N SER A 58 3.74 3.47 1.79
CA SER A 58 4.15 2.08 1.80
C SER A 58 4.96 1.74 3.05
N TYR A 59 5.09 0.46 3.34
CA TYR A 59 5.85 -0.09 4.46
C TYR A 59 6.78 -1.17 3.94
N LEU A 60 7.93 -1.35 4.59
CA LEU A 60 8.96 -2.30 4.17
C LEU A 60 9.42 -3.16 5.35
N ALA A 61 9.39 -4.48 5.16
CA ALA A 61 10.00 -5.44 6.07
C ALA A 61 11.02 -6.27 5.31
N PRO A 62 12.32 -6.24 5.67
CA PRO A 62 13.30 -7.17 5.15
C PRO A 62 13.01 -8.56 5.68
N LEU A 63 12.98 -9.56 4.81
CA LEU A 63 12.80 -10.97 5.13
C LEU A 63 14.11 -11.74 4.99
N SER A 64 14.92 -11.40 3.99
CA SER A 64 16.26 -11.93 3.77
C SER A 64 17.12 -10.86 3.11
N THR A 65 18.38 -10.74 3.54
CA THR A 65 19.34 -9.76 3.00
C THR A 65 20.70 -10.37 2.68
N GLU A 66 20.83 -11.70 2.78
CA GLU A 66 22.11 -12.40 2.61
C GLU A 66 22.32 -12.85 1.16
N GLN A 67 21.77 -13.99 0.75
CA GLN A 67 21.99 -14.54 -0.59
C GLN A 67 21.18 -13.80 -1.64
N VAL A 68 19.93 -13.51 -1.33
CA VAL A 68 18.98 -12.75 -2.16
C VAL A 68 18.24 -11.78 -1.28
N GLY A 69 18.18 -10.52 -1.71
CA GLY A 69 17.35 -9.50 -1.03
C GLY A 69 15.86 -9.80 -1.22
N VAL A 70 15.20 -10.23 -0.14
CA VAL A 70 13.75 -10.51 -0.13
C VAL A 70 13.08 -9.56 0.85
N TYR A 71 12.06 -8.87 0.37
CA TYR A 71 11.36 -7.85 1.14
C TYR A 71 9.85 -8.04 1.05
N ASN A 72 9.13 -7.88 2.16
CA ASN A 72 7.69 -7.67 2.13
C ASN A 72 7.41 -6.17 2.02
N VAL A 73 6.77 -5.77 0.92
CA VAL A 73 6.34 -4.39 0.69
C VAL A 73 4.83 -4.33 0.84
N THR A 74 4.37 -3.55 1.80
CA THR A 74 2.96 -3.30 2.04
C THR A 74 2.59 -1.93 1.46
N PHE A 75 1.58 -1.89 0.62
CA PHE A 75 1.06 -0.69 -0.03
C PHE A 75 -0.29 -0.34 0.55
N GLU A 76 -0.50 0.89 0.97
CA GLU A 76 -1.85 1.39 1.26
C GLU A 76 -2.69 1.48 -0.02
N PRO A 77 -4.02 1.48 0.07
CA PRO A 77 -4.89 1.56 -1.11
C PRO A 77 -4.53 2.72 -2.02
N GLY A 78 -4.31 2.43 -3.30
CA GLY A 78 -3.88 3.40 -4.31
C GLY A 78 -2.39 3.75 -4.29
N CYS A 79 -1.62 3.28 -3.31
CA CYS A 79 -0.18 3.44 -3.31
C CYS A 79 0.48 2.55 -4.37
N ARG A 80 1.43 3.11 -5.08
CA ARG A 80 2.24 2.39 -6.07
C ARG A 80 3.65 2.95 -6.16
N ASN A 81 4.58 2.17 -6.67
CA ASN A 81 5.87 2.73 -7.02
C ASN A 81 5.82 3.49 -8.37
N ASN A 82 6.81 4.33 -8.59
CA ASN A 82 7.01 5.01 -9.87
C ASN A 82 7.48 4.02 -10.93
N TRP A 83 7.37 4.41 -12.19
CA TRP A 83 8.00 3.67 -13.29
C TRP A 83 9.50 3.53 -13.04
N HIS A 84 9.99 2.30 -12.99
CA HIS A 84 11.39 2.00 -12.71
C HIS A 84 11.90 0.79 -13.50
N ILE A 85 13.21 0.57 -13.45
CA ILE A 85 13.90 -0.52 -14.13
C ILE A 85 14.91 -1.11 -13.15
N HIS A 86 14.93 -2.43 -13.04
CA HIS A 86 16.02 -3.15 -12.39
C HIS A 86 17.07 -3.51 -13.43
N HIS A 87 18.29 -3.01 -13.25
CA HIS A 87 19.40 -3.28 -14.14
C HIS A 87 20.29 -4.38 -13.57
N ALA A 88 20.66 -5.34 -14.39
CA ALA A 88 21.69 -6.34 -14.05
C ALA A 88 22.51 -6.72 -15.28
N LYS A 89 23.78 -7.05 -15.07
CA LYS A 89 24.66 -7.55 -16.14
C LYS A 89 24.50 -9.04 -16.39
N SER A 90 24.11 -9.78 -15.35
CA SER A 90 23.87 -11.22 -15.38
C SER A 90 22.88 -11.58 -14.29
N GLY A 91 21.90 -12.43 -14.59
CA GLY A 91 20.80 -12.71 -13.66
C GLY A 91 19.96 -11.46 -13.40
N GLY A 92 19.44 -11.32 -12.18
CA GLY A 92 18.75 -10.11 -11.72
C GLY A 92 17.32 -9.96 -12.23
N GLY A 93 16.83 -8.73 -12.17
CA GLY A 93 15.42 -8.44 -12.38
C GLY A 93 14.66 -8.38 -11.07
N GLN A 94 13.36 -8.68 -11.11
CA GLN A 94 12.53 -8.70 -9.90
C GLN A 94 11.51 -9.84 -9.99
N ILE A 95 11.27 -10.52 -8.89
CA ILE A 95 10.14 -11.44 -8.74
C ILE A 95 9.17 -10.81 -7.75
N LEU A 96 7.90 -10.75 -8.12
CA LEU A 96 6.81 -10.31 -7.26
C LEU A 96 5.94 -11.51 -6.92
N VAL A 97 5.64 -11.70 -5.65
CA VAL A 97 4.65 -12.66 -5.17
C VAL A 97 3.58 -11.89 -4.41
N CYS A 98 2.37 -11.86 -4.93
CA CYS A 98 1.24 -11.24 -4.23
C CYS A 98 0.82 -12.17 -3.08
N VAL A 99 0.96 -11.72 -1.84
CA VAL A 99 0.64 -12.54 -0.65
C VAL A 99 -0.64 -12.10 0.06
N ALA A 100 -1.14 -10.88 -0.23
CA ALA A 100 -2.42 -10.39 0.30
C ALA A 100 -2.96 -9.22 -0.51
N GLY A 101 -4.26 -8.97 -0.37
CA GLY A 101 -4.95 -7.83 -0.96
C GLY A 101 -5.14 -7.93 -2.47
N ARG A 102 -5.33 -6.79 -3.11
CA ARG A 102 -5.52 -6.65 -4.55
C ARG A 102 -4.66 -5.50 -5.08
N GLY A 103 -3.98 -5.71 -6.18
CA GLY A 103 -3.15 -4.68 -6.80
C GLY A 103 -2.97 -4.88 -8.29
N PHE A 104 -2.01 -4.14 -8.82
CA PHE A 104 -1.70 -4.17 -10.25
C PHE A 104 -0.19 -4.18 -10.47
N TYR A 105 0.20 -4.80 -11.56
CA TYR A 105 1.49 -4.70 -12.21
C TYR A 105 1.29 -4.22 -13.63
N GLN A 106 2.21 -3.39 -14.11
CA GLN A 106 2.21 -2.97 -15.52
C GLN A 106 3.62 -2.85 -16.06
N GLU A 107 3.87 -3.48 -17.17
CA GLU A 107 5.04 -3.27 -18.01
C GLU A 107 4.78 -2.12 -18.98
N TRP A 108 5.81 -1.31 -19.26
CA TRP A 108 5.69 -0.18 -20.18
C TRP A 108 5.19 -0.61 -21.55
N GLY A 109 4.15 0.06 -22.03
CA GLY A 109 3.53 -0.24 -23.33
C GLY A 109 2.55 -1.43 -23.33
N LYS A 110 2.34 -2.10 -22.18
CA LYS A 110 1.36 -3.19 -22.05
C LYS A 110 0.19 -2.79 -21.14
N PRO A 111 -0.96 -3.46 -21.24
CA PRO A 111 -2.06 -3.28 -20.28
C PRO A 111 -1.64 -3.63 -18.86
N ALA A 112 -2.26 -2.96 -17.86
CA ALA A 112 -2.07 -3.32 -16.48
C ALA A 112 -2.69 -4.70 -16.19
N GLN A 113 -1.95 -5.54 -15.46
CA GLN A 113 -2.39 -6.85 -14.99
C GLN A 113 -2.80 -6.74 -13.52
N GLU A 114 -3.98 -7.24 -13.19
CA GLU A 114 -4.40 -7.35 -11.79
C GLU A 114 -3.59 -8.44 -11.09
N LEU A 115 -3.24 -8.18 -9.82
CA LEU A 115 -2.56 -9.11 -8.92
C LEU A 115 -3.45 -9.46 -7.75
N ARG A 116 -3.55 -10.77 -7.47
CA ARG A 116 -4.27 -11.37 -6.35
C ARG A 116 -3.36 -12.31 -5.56
N PRO A 117 -3.68 -12.65 -4.32
CA PRO A 117 -2.90 -13.59 -3.53
C PRO A 117 -2.64 -14.90 -4.29
N GLY A 118 -1.36 -15.28 -4.37
CA GLY A 118 -0.87 -16.44 -5.12
C GLY A 118 -0.30 -16.11 -6.49
N ASP A 119 -0.55 -14.91 -7.03
CA ASP A 119 0.02 -14.51 -8.32
C ASP A 119 1.52 -14.24 -8.19
N VAL A 120 2.27 -14.70 -9.19
CA VAL A 120 3.72 -14.51 -9.31
C VAL A 120 4.04 -13.84 -10.63
N VAL A 121 4.83 -12.76 -10.57
CA VAL A 121 5.33 -12.05 -11.74
C VAL A 121 6.85 -12.12 -11.77
N ASN A 122 7.41 -12.66 -12.85
CA ASN A 122 8.83 -12.65 -13.12
C ASN A 122 9.16 -11.50 -14.06
N ILE A 123 9.93 -10.54 -13.58
CA ILE A 123 10.28 -9.33 -14.31
C ILE A 123 11.76 -9.40 -14.67
N ALA A 124 12.06 -9.52 -15.96
CA ALA A 124 13.43 -9.58 -16.45
C ALA A 124 14.19 -8.27 -16.22
N PRO A 125 15.52 -8.31 -16.11
CA PRO A 125 16.33 -7.09 -16.10
C PRO A 125 16.04 -6.21 -17.32
N GLY A 126 16.05 -4.90 -17.13
CA GLY A 126 15.81 -3.92 -18.20
C GLY A 126 14.32 -3.64 -18.48
N VAL A 127 13.39 -4.41 -17.93
CA VAL A 127 11.96 -4.17 -18.11
C VAL A 127 11.51 -2.96 -17.28
N LYS A 128 10.98 -1.94 -17.96
CA LYS A 128 10.38 -0.77 -17.29
C LYS A 128 8.98 -1.12 -16.84
N HIS A 129 8.71 -0.98 -15.53
CA HIS A 129 7.44 -1.39 -14.93
C HIS A 129 7.08 -0.58 -13.69
N TRP A 130 5.87 -0.77 -13.20
CA TRP A 130 5.41 -0.37 -11.87
C TRP A 130 4.49 -1.44 -11.30
N HIS A 131 4.33 -1.45 -9.97
CA HIS A 131 3.33 -2.24 -9.26
C HIS A 131 2.84 -1.50 -8.01
N GLY A 132 1.69 -1.91 -7.46
CA GLY A 132 1.10 -1.27 -6.28
C GLY A 132 -0.31 -1.75 -6.00
N ALA A 133 -0.89 -1.20 -4.93
CA ALA A 133 -2.24 -1.53 -4.47
C ALA A 133 -3.32 -0.95 -5.40
N ALA A 134 -4.41 -1.68 -5.55
CA ALA A 134 -5.61 -1.15 -6.15
C ALA A 134 -6.16 0.01 -5.31
N PRO A 135 -6.79 1.02 -5.93
CA PRO A 135 -7.52 2.04 -5.19
C PRO A 135 -8.59 1.40 -4.30
N ALA A 136 -8.90 2.03 -3.17
CA ALA A 136 -10.08 1.67 -2.41
C ALA A 136 -11.29 1.76 -3.33
N SER A 137 -12.06 0.66 -3.48
CA SER A 137 -13.22 0.69 -4.37
C SER A 137 -14.28 1.63 -3.80
N ALA A 138 -14.72 2.59 -4.59
CA ALA A 138 -15.83 3.48 -4.28
C ALA A 138 -17.20 2.76 -4.21
N SER A 139 -17.24 1.46 -4.45
CA SER A 139 -18.45 0.66 -4.54
C SER A 139 -18.64 -0.27 -3.37
N ARG A 140 -18.97 0.28 -2.22
CA ARG A 140 -19.80 -0.42 -1.22
C ARG A 140 -20.52 0.62 -0.35
N VAL A 141 -21.61 1.12 -0.87
CA VAL A 141 -22.68 1.66 -0.02
C VAL A 141 -23.21 0.46 0.77
N GLY A 142 -22.88 0.38 2.06
CA GLY A 142 -23.44 -0.64 2.97
C GLY A 142 -22.50 -1.69 3.56
N GLY A 143 -21.19 -1.64 3.30
CA GLY A 143 -20.19 -2.48 3.96
C GLY A 143 -19.06 -1.62 4.49
N SER A 144 -18.48 -1.96 5.62
CA SER A 144 -17.28 -1.34 6.16
C SER A 144 -16.23 -1.26 5.04
N GLY A 145 -16.05 -0.07 4.48
CA GLY A 145 -15.13 0.19 3.38
C GLY A 145 -13.69 0.11 3.84
N ARG A 146 -13.22 -1.10 4.12
CA ARG A 146 -11.82 -1.39 4.36
C ARG A 146 -11.16 -1.46 3.00
N GLY A 147 -10.31 -0.48 2.70
CA GLY A 147 -9.41 -0.58 1.56
C GLY A 147 -8.44 -1.73 1.84
N ASP A 148 -8.42 -2.73 0.96
CA ASP A 148 -7.51 -3.86 1.10
C ASP A 148 -6.07 -3.39 0.88
N LEU A 149 -5.22 -3.57 1.91
CA LEU A 149 -3.79 -3.38 1.78
C LEU A 149 -3.23 -4.44 0.83
N GLN A 150 -2.49 -4.04 -0.19
CA GLN A 150 -1.74 -4.99 -1.01
C GLN A 150 -0.39 -5.29 -0.40
N ARG A 151 0.02 -6.54 -0.44
CA ARG A 151 1.34 -7.00 -0.06
C ARG A 151 2.00 -7.79 -1.17
N VAL A 152 3.24 -7.45 -1.41
CA VAL A 152 4.09 -8.14 -2.38
C VAL A 152 5.38 -8.52 -1.70
N VAL A 153 5.74 -9.78 -1.74
CA VAL A 153 7.09 -10.24 -1.44
C VAL A 153 7.89 -10.14 -2.73
N GLY A 154 8.94 -9.34 -2.71
CA GLY A 154 9.81 -9.12 -3.86
C GLY A 154 11.22 -9.61 -3.58
N ALA A 155 11.81 -10.33 -4.52
CA ALA A 155 13.23 -10.61 -4.57
C ALA A 155 13.86 -9.77 -5.68
N CYS A 156 14.91 -9.04 -5.35
CA CYS A 156 15.74 -8.32 -6.30
C CYS A 156 17.12 -8.96 -6.32
N GLY A 157 17.57 -9.37 -7.48
CA GLY A 157 18.92 -9.86 -7.72
C GLY A 157 19.81 -8.78 -8.33
#